data_48d274d8319f90c898722bc573c349ab
#
_entry.id   48d274d8319f90c898722bc573c349ab
#
_cell.length_a   1.000
_cell.length_b   1.000
_cell.length_c   1.000
_cell.angle_alpha   90.00
_cell.angle_beta   90.00
_cell.angle_gamma   90.00
#
_symmetry.space_group_name_H-M   'P 1'
#
loop_
_entity.id
_entity.type
_entity.pdbx_description
1 polymer ?
#
loop_
_entity_poly.entity_id
_entity_poly.type
_entity_poly.pdbx_seq_one_letter_code
_entity_poly.pdbx_strand_id
1 'polypeptide(L)'
;MIHGIRITPLKQIVDERGKVMHMLRADSPNFAGFGEIYFSCVYPGVVKGWHIHKQMTLNYAVPHGRIKLVLYDEREDSPTHGELQEIYMGPDNYCLVTIPPRIWNGFKGIGTEMAIVANCSSIPHDPAEIERLSPVNDRIPYDWELVHR
;
A
#
# COMPACT_ATOMS: atom_id res chain seq x y z
N MET A 1 -13.98 4.68 4.65
CA MET A 1 -12.49 4.56 4.66
C MET A 1 -12.05 4.04 6.02
N ILE A 2 -11.14 3.08 5.99
CA ILE A 2 -10.61 2.46 7.23
C ILE A 2 -9.95 3.53 8.10
N HIS A 3 -10.26 3.50 9.39
CA HIS A 3 -9.74 4.46 10.36
C HIS A 3 -8.22 4.42 10.45
N GLY A 4 -7.58 5.58 10.34
CA GLY A 4 -6.12 5.73 10.40
C GLY A 4 -5.40 5.67 9.04
N ILE A 5 -6.06 5.19 7.99
CA ILE A 5 -5.49 5.24 6.64
C ILE A 5 -5.51 6.69 6.15
N ARG A 6 -4.41 7.09 5.52
CA ARG A 6 -4.31 8.39 4.85
C ARG A 6 -3.97 8.19 3.40
N ILE A 7 -4.70 8.88 2.53
CA ILE A 7 -4.44 8.92 1.09
C ILE A 7 -4.11 10.35 0.73
N THR A 8 -2.88 10.58 0.32
CA THR A 8 -2.37 11.92 0.00
C THR A 8 -2.08 11.98 -1.50
N PRO A 9 -2.79 12.83 -2.27
CA PRO A 9 -2.44 13.05 -3.67
C PRO A 9 -1.00 13.54 -3.79
N LEU A 10 -0.25 12.97 -4.72
CA LEU A 10 1.15 13.29 -4.94
C LEU A 10 1.33 14.10 -6.22
N LYS A 11 2.28 15.02 -6.16
CA LYS A 11 2.56 15.91 -7.28
C LYS A 11 3.43 15.23 -8.33
N GLN A 12 3.05 15.39 -9.59
CA GLN A 12 3.87 15.07 -10.75
C GLN A 12 4.15 16.36 -11.51
N ILE A 13 5.41 16.67 -11.74
CA ILE A 13 5.85 17.87 -12.48
C ILE A 13 6.35 17.39 -13.84
N VAL A 14 5.58 17.66 -14.87
CA VAL A 14 5.83 17.19 -16.24
C VAL A 14 6.36 18.33 -17.08
N ASP A 15 7.43 18.08 -17.85
CA ASP A 15 7.94 19.01 -18.88
C ASP A 15 8.50 18.20 -20.08
N GLU A 16 9.11 18.86 -21.05
CA GLU A 16 9.62 18.21 -22.28
C GLU A 16 10.76 17.21 -22.03
N ARG A 17 11.39 17.24 -20.85
CA ARG A 17 12.47 16.31 -20.47
C ARG A 17 11.96 15.04 -19.79
N GLY A 18 10.70 15.05 -19.33
CA GLY A 18 10.11 13.96 -18.56
C GLY A 18 9.28 14.49 -17.39
N LYS A 19 9.41 13.85 -16.24
CA LYS A 19 8.67 14.28 -15.04
C LYS A 19 9.42 13.99 -13.74
N VAL A 20 9.10 14.78 -12.72
CA VAL A 20 9.44 14.49 -11.34
C VAL A 20 8.19 14.02 -10.62
N MET A 21 8.27 12.90 -9.94
CA MET A 21 7.19 12.33 -9.14
C MET A 21 7.57 12.43 -7.66
N HIS A 22 6.91 13.31 -6.93
CA HIS A 22 7.14 13.45 -5.49
C HIS A 22 6.59 12.24 -4.75
N MET A 23 7.15 11.90 -3.60
CA MET A 23 6.64 10.82 -2.76
C MET A 23 6.48 11.26 -1.30
N LEU A 24 7.55 11.34 -0.54
CA LEU A 24 7.49 11.64 0.89
C LEU A 24 8.58 12.62 1.26
N ARG A 25 8.20 13.67 2.00
CA ARG A 25 9.10 14.69 2.52
C ARG A 25 9.18 14.56 4.03
N ALA A 26 10.32 14.91 4.59
CA ALA A 26 10.50 14.94 6.05
C ALA A 26 9.57 15.95 6.75
N ASP A 27 9.12 16.98 6.02
CA ASP A 27 8.17 17.97 6.52
C ASP A 27 6.70 17.67 6.19
N SER A 28 6.41 16.49 5.64
CA SER A 28 5.04 16.06 5.40
C SER A 28 4.32 15.75 6.72
N PRO A 29 3.03 16.13 6.86
CA PRO A 29 2.30 15.96 8.14
C PRO A 29 2.20 14.50 8.60
N ASN A 30 2.23 13.54 7.68
CA ASN A 30 2.11 12.10 7.95
C ASN A 30 3.47 11.38 7.94
N PHE A 31 4.58 12.11 7.94
CA PHE A 31 5.90 11.50 8.03
C PHE A 31 6.14 10.93 9.43
N ALA A 32 6.31 9.61 9.52
CA ALA A 32 6.47 8.88 10.79
C ALA A 32 7.92 8.42 11.04
N GLY A 33 8.88 9.02 10.35
CA GLY A 33 10.30 8.66 10.46
C GLY A 33 10.79 7.83 9.27
N PHE A 34 12.09 7.66 9.20
CA PHE A 34 12.77 6.89 8.17
C PHE A 34 13.39 5.63 8.79
N GLY A 35 12.89 4.47 8.42
CA GLY A 35 13.50 3.19 8.76
C GLY A 35 14.30 2.62 7.60
N GLU A 36 13.63 2.41 6.48
CA GLU A 36 14.24 1.96 5.23
C GLU A 36 13.36 2.34 4.04
N ILE A 37 13.95 2.32 2.88
CA ILE A 37 13.21 2.45 1.62
C ILE A 37 13.53 1.25 0.74
N TYR A 38 12.49 0.67 0.12
CA TYR A 38 12.67 -0.39 -0.84
C TYR A 38 11.55 -0.36 -1.88
N PHE A 39 11.78 -1.06 -2.98
CA PHE A 39 10.83 -1.21 -4.08
C PHE A 39 10.38 -2.66 -4.11
N SER A 40 9.08 -2.88 -3.95
CA SER A 40 8.46 -4.18 -4.15
C SER A 40 7.81 -4.21 -5.52
N CYS A 41 8.37 -5.01 -6.41
CA CYS A 41 7.87 -5.11 -7.77
C CYS A 41 6.92 -6.30 -7.88
N VAL A 42 5.83 -6.13 -8.62
CA VAL A 42 4.82 -7.17 -8.80
C VAL A 42 4.45 -7.31 -10.27
N TYR A 43 4.47 -8.56 -10.76
CA TYR A 43 4.05 -8.86 -12.12
C TYR A 43 2.52 -8.77 -12.27
N PRO A 44 2.01 -8.49 -13.49
CA PRO A 44 0.56 -8.46 -13.72
C PRO A 44 -0.11 -9.76 -13.28
N GLY A 45 -1.24 -9.63 -12.58
CA GLY A 45 -2.02 -10.77 -12.09
C GLY A 45 -1.50 -11.43 -10.81
N VAL A 46 -0.30 -11.10 -10.37
CA VAL A 46 0.29 -11.69 -9.15
C VAL A 46 -0.18 -10.93 -7.93
N VAL A 47 -0.45 -11.66 -6.86
CA VAL A 47 -0.83 -11.12 -5.55
C VAL A 47 0.36 -11.25 -4.60
N LYS A 48 0.74 -10.14 -3.97
CA LYS A 48 1.63 -10.10 -2.82
C LYS A 48 0.80 -9.70 -1.60
N GLY A 49 0.54 -10.63 -0.72
CA GLY A 49 -0.29 -10.43 0.45
C GLY A 49 -0.39 -11.73 1.23
N TRP A 50 -0.98 -11.73 2.31
CA TRP A 50 -1.37 -10.62 3.20
C TRP A 50 -0.29 -10.45 4.27
N HIS A 51 -0.07 -9.26 4.71
CA HIS A 51 0.82 -9.03 5.85
C HIS A 51 0.30 -7.89 6.73
N ILE A 52 0.68 -7.94 7.99
CA ILE A 52 0.32 -6.98 9.01
C ILE A 52 1.57 -6.68 9.84
N HIS A 53 1.76 -5.42 10.16
CA HIS A 53 2.86 -4.94 11.00
C HIS A 53 2.35 -4.56 12.39
N LYS A 54 3.13 -4.87 13.42
CA LYS A 54 2.80 -4.53 14.81
C LYS A 54 3.17 -3.08 15.14
N GLN A 55 4.25 -2.56 14.56
CA GLN A 55 4.82 -1.25 14.88
C GLN A 55 5.12 -0.38 13.67
N MET A 56 5.36 -0.98 12.51
CA MET A 56 5.77 -0.27 11.30
C MET A 56 4.61 0.48 10.68
N THR A 57 4.83 1.75 10.36
CA THR A 57 3.99 2.52 9.45
C THR A 57 4.54 2.38 8.03
N LEU A 58 3.67 2.03 7.09
CA LEU A 58 4.01 1.90 5.67
C LEU A 58 3.62 3.18 4.93
N ASN A 59 4.44 3.56 3.95
CA ASN A 59 4.14 4.65 3.02
C ASN A 59 4.36 4.14 1.61
N TYR A 60 3.27 3.82 0.92
CA TYR A 60 3.30 3.27 -0.44
C TYR A 60 3.02 4.34 -1.48
N ALA A 61 3.81 4.33 -2.53
CA ALA A 61 3.54 5.03 -3.78
C ALA A 61 3.86 4.12 -4.96
N VAL A 62 3.14 4.28 -6.06
CA VAL A 62 3.32 3.44 -7.26
C VAL A 62 3.69 4.32 -8.44
N PRO A 63 5.00 4.56 -8.67
CA PRO A 63 5.46 5.44 -9.74
C PRO A 63 5.40 4.81 -11.12
N HIS A 64 5.30 3.48 -11.21
CA HIS A 64 5.25 2.76 -12.49
C HIS A 64 4.34 1.54 -12.38
N GLY A 65 3.58 1.28 -13.44
CA GLY A 65 2.61 0.20 -13.46
C GLY A 65 1.35 0.55 -12.65
N ARG A 66 0.54 -0.46 -12.34
CA ARG A 66 -0.70 -0.28 -11.60
C ARG A 66 -0.90 -1.43 -10.64
N ILE A 67 -1.44 -1.12 -9.48
CA ILE A 67 -1.85 -2.12 -8.49
C ILE A 67 -3.27 -1.84 -7.98
N LYS A 68 -3.88 -2.90 -7.47
CA LYS A 68 -5.01 -2.81 -6.55
C LYS A 68 -4.45 -3.12 -5.15
N LEU A 69 -4.38 -2.10 -4.31
CA LEU A 69 -4.05 -2.24 -2.90
C LEU A 69 -5.32 -2.56 -2.13
N VAL A 70 -5.28 -3.58 -1.28
CA VAL A 70 -6.41 -3.97 -0.45
C VAL A 70 -6.00 -3.95 1.01
N LEU A 71 -6.84 -3.32 1.83
CA LEU A 71 -6.65 -3.15 3.25
C LEU A 71 -7.80 -3.82 3.98
N TYR A 72 -7.50 -4.43 5.14
CA TYR A 72 -8.51 -5.05 6.00
C TYR A 72 -8.26 -4.66 7.45
N ASP A 73 -9.29 -4.16 8.09
CA ASP A 73 -9.25 -3.72 9.48
C ASP A 73 -9.82 -4.79 10.40
N GLU A 74 -8.95 -5.50 11.08
CA GLU A 74 -9.32 -6.54 12.04
C GLU A 74 -9.24 -6.06 13.50
N ARG A 75 -8.89 -4.80 13.72
CA ARG A 75 -8.72 -4.25 15.07
C ARG A 75 -10.05 -4.21 15.81
N GLU A 76 -10.14 -4.87 16.96
CA GLU A 76 -11.37 -4.94 17.77
C GLU A 76 -11.80 -3.58 18.29
N ASP A 77 -10.84 -2.71 18.57
CA ASP A 77 -11.06 -1.37 19.12
C ASP A 77 -11.28 -0.28 18.05
N SER A 78 -11.35 -0.66 16.79
CA SER A 78 -11.50 0.28 15.68
C SER A 78 -12.95 0.54 15.32
N PRO A 79 -13.34 1.79 15.02
CA PRO A 79 -14.68 2.09 14.51
C PRO A 79 -14.97 1.48 13.13
N THR A 80 -13.92 1.04 12.42
CA THR A 80 -14.03 0.41 11.09
C THR A 80 -13.68 -1.08 11.13
N HIS A 81 -13.80 -1.72 12.29
CA HIS A 81 -13.56 -3.15 12.42
C HIS A 81 -14.35 -3.95 11.39
N GLY A 82 -13.68 -4.85 10.69
CA GLY A 82 -14.27 -5.70 9.65
C GLY A 82 -14.37 -5.07 8.27
N GLU A 83 -13.98 -3.82 8.09
CA GLU A 83 -14.03 -3.17 6.78
C GLU A 83 -12.87 -3.59 5.89
N LEU A 84 -13.20 -3.73 4.60
CA LEU A 84 -12.26 -3.86 3.49
C LEU A 84 -12.22 -2.55 2.71
N GLN A 85 -11.03 -2.19 2.23
CA GLN A 85 -10.86 -1.00 1.40
C GLN A 85 -9.95 -1.33 0.21
N GLU A 86 -10.38 -0.96 -0.98
CA GLU A 86 -9.61 -1.09 -2.22
C GLU A 86 -9.13 0.28 -2.68
N ILE A 87 -7.85 0.36 -3.05
CA ILE A 87 -7.26 1.59 -3.59
C ILE A 87 -6.50 1.20 -4.87
N TYR A 88 -6.86 1.84 -5.98
CA TYR A 88 -6.19 1.62 -7.26
C TYR A 88 -5.09 2.65 -7.42
N MET A 89 -3.84 2.21 -7.53
CA MET A 89 -2.67 3.06 -7.50
C MET A 89 -1.83 2.89 -8.77
N GLY A 90 -1.30 3.98 -9.25
CA GLY A 90 -0.44 4.06 -10.41
C GLY A 90 -0.21 5.52 -10.80
N PRO A 91 0.51 5.80 -11.90
CA PRO A 91 0.71 7.18 -12.36
C PRO A 91 -0.58 7.92 -12.72
N ASP A 92 -1.65 7.19 -13.06
CA ASP A 92 -2.98 7.73 -13.37
C ASP A 92 -3.81 8.05 -12.12
N ASN A 93 -3.41 7.56 -10.98
CA ASN A 93 -3.93 7.87 -9.66
C ASN A 93 -2.77 7.90 -8.67
N TYR A 94 -1.89 8.87 -8.83
CA TYR A 94 -0.64 8.93 -8.10
C TYR A 94 -0.85 9.52 -6.70
N CYS A 95 -0.72 8.66 -5.70
CA CYS A 95 -0.95 9.03 -4.30
C CYS A 95 -0.01 8.28 -3.38
N LEU A 96 0.18 8.86 -2.19
CA LEU A 96 0.83 8.21 -1.07
C LEU A 96 -0.26 7.59 -0.20
N VAL A 97 -0.19 6.29 0.04
CA VAL A 97 -1.05 5.62 1.01
C VAL A 97 -0.23 5.35 2.26
N THR A 98 -0.61 5.97 3.36
CA THR A 98 0.01 5.77 4.66
C THR A 98 -0.82 4.79 5.46
N ILE A 99 -0.21 3.65 5.81
CA ILE A 99 -0.87 2.54 6.50
C ILE A 99 -0.29 2.46 7.90
N PRO A 100 -1.09 2.74 8.95
CA PRO A 100 -0.62 2.60 10.32
C PRO A 100 -0.42 1.13 10.68
N PRO A 101 0.25 0.84 11.80
CA PRO A 101 0.35 -0.53 12.31
C PRO A 101 -1.01 -1.18 12.51
N ARG A 102 -1.03 -2.53 12.52
CA ARG A 102 -2.21 -3.35 12.82
C ARG A 102 -3.31 -3.32 11.75
N ILE A 103 -2.95 -3.00 10.52
CA ILE A 103 -3.83 -3.11 9.34
C ILE A 103 -3.28 -4.18 8.40
N TRP A 104 -4.11 -5.16 8.06
CA TRP A 104 -3.76 -6.13 7.02
C TRP A 104 -3.72 -5.45 5.67
N ASN A 105 -2.68 -5.73 4.91
CA ASN A 105 -2.57 -5.20 3.56
C ASN A 105 -2.01 -6.25 2.59
N GLY A 106 -2.34 -6.07 1.35
CA GLY A 106 -1.84 -6.84 0.23
C GLY A 106 -2.13 -6.09 -1.07
N PHE A 107 -1.45 -6.45 -2.13
CA PHE A 107 -1.71 -5.82 -3.42
C PHE A 107 -1.56 -6.82 -4.56
N LYS A 108 -2.28 -6.54 -5.63
CA LYS A 108 -2.26 -7.29 -6.89
C LYS A 108 -1.78 -6.38 -8.01
N GLY A 109 -0.85 -6.87 -8.83
CA GLY A 109 -0.50 -6.20 -10.08
C GLY A 109 -1.68 -6.25 -11.04
N ILE A 110 -2.06 -5.10 -11.58
CA ILE A 110 -3.10 -4.97 -12.60
C ILE A 110 -2.55 -4.23 -13.81
N GLY A 111 -3.22 -4.39 -14.95
CA GLY A 111 -2.68 -3.84 -16.21
C GLY A 111 -1.74 -4.82 -16.89
N THR A 112 -0.80 -4.31 -17.68
CA THR A 112 0.03 -5.11 -18.58
C THR A 112 1.53 -5.05 -18.29
N GLU A 113 1.95 -4.23 -17.34
CA GLU A 113 3.35 -4.04 -16.97
C GLU A 113 3.60 -4.42 -15.52
N MET A 114 4.84 -4.78 -15.22
CA MET A 114 5.29 -4.92 -13.83
C MET A 114 5.12 -3.59 -13.10
N ALA A 115 4.45 -3.62 -11.96
CA ALA A 115 4.31 -2.44 -11.12
C ALA A 115 5.44 -2.33 -10.11
N ILE A 116 5.82 -1.09 -9.79
CA ILE A 116 6.79 -0.78 -8.76
C ILE A 116 6.05 -0.13 -7.60
N VAL A 117 6.06 -0.80 -6.45
CA VAL A 117 5.56 -0.25 -5.19
C VAL A 117 6.75 0.23 -4.37
N ALA A 118 6.92 1.54 -4.30
CA ALA A 118 7.92 2.15 -3.43
C ALA A 118 7.36 2.19 -2.00
N ASN A 119 8.13 1.74 -1.05
CA ASN A 119 7.77 1.81 0.37
C ASN A 119 8.85 2.53 1.17
N CYS A 120 8.48 3.63 1.81
CA CYS A 120 9.30 4.27 2.83
C CYS A 120 8.72 3.91 4.20
N SER A 121 9.30 2.90 4.85
CA SER A 121 8.82 2.41 6.14
C SER A 121 9.44 3.16 7.31
N SER A 122 8.70 3.25 8.41
CA SER A 122 9.09 4.02 9.60
C SER A 122 10.18 3.35 10.44
N ILE A 123 10.33 2.03 10.30
CA ILE A 123 11.37 1.24 10.98
C ILE A 123 12.00 0.26 9.98
N PRO A 124 13.25 -0.17 10.21
CA PRO A 124 13.86 -1.22 9.40
C PRO A 124 13.10 -2.55 9.50
N HIS A 125 13.22 -3.39 8.48
CA HIS A 125 12.61 -4.72 8.50
C HIS A 125 13.04 -5.53 9.71
N ASP A 126 12.05 -6.06 10.43
CA ASP A 126 12.22 -6.94 11.57
C ASP A 126 11.23 -8.10 11.44
N PRO A 127 11.69 -9.35 11.24
CA PRO A 127 10.80 -10.49 11.10
C PRO A 127 9.87 -10.71 12.30
N ALA A 128 10.25 -10.23 13.49
CA ALA A 128 9.46 -10.40 14.72
C ALA A 128 8.23 -9.48 14.78
N GLU A 129 8.19 -8.40 13.97
CA GLU A 129 7.07 -7.44 14.02
C GLU A 129 6.04 -7.64 12.92
N ILE A 130 6.22 -8.61 12.02
CA ILE A 130 5.35 -8.87 10.89
C ILE A 130 4.68 -10.24 11.00
N GLU A 131 3.41 -10.31 10.62
CA GLU A 131 2.68 -11.57 10.41
C GLU A 131 2.21 -11.66 8.97
N ARG A 132 2.09 -12.89 8.45
CA ARG A 132 1.67 -13.16 7.08
C ARG A 132 0.55 -14.18 7.03
N LEU A 133 -0.32 -14.01 6.02
CA LEU A 133 -1.34 -14.99 5.63
C LEU A 133 -1.25 -15.22 4.13
N SER A 134 -1.66 -16.41 3.70
CA SER A 134 -1.83 -16.70 2.28
C SER A 134 -2.84 -15.71 1.64
N PRO A 135 -2.66 -15.32 0.36
CA PRO A 135 -3.68 -14.54 -0.35
C PRO A 135 -5.08 -15.15 -0.28
N VAL A 136 -5.16 -16.47 -0.28
CA VAL A 136 -6.41 -17.20 -0.07
C VAL A 136 -6.37 -17.82 1.32
N ASN A 137 -7.23 -17.33 2.19
CA ASN A 137 -7.36 -17.78 3.58
C ASN A 137 -8.81 -17.62 4.02
N ASP A 138 -9.17 -18.19 5.17
CA ASP A 138 -10.52 -18.14 5.72
C ASP A 138 -10.73 -17.01 6.75
N ARG A 139 -9.69 -16.21 7.02
CA ARG A 139 -9.72 -15.13 8.01
C ARG A 139 -10.08 -13.77 7.39
N ILE A 140 -9.53 -13.45 6.22
CA ILE A 140 -9.81 -12.21 5.51
C ILE A 140 -10.80 -12.50 4.37
N PRO A 141 -12.03 -11.97 4.41
CA PRO A 141 -13.09 -12.30 3.46
C PRO A 141 -12.93 -11.50 2.17
N TYR A 142 -11.86 -11.73 1.43
CA TYR A 142 -11.57 -11.00 0.20
C TYR A 142 -11.26 -11.96 -0.96
N ASP A 143 -11.90 -11.72 -2.10
CA ASP A 143 -11.65 -12.42 -3.36
C ASP A 143 -10.80 -11.52 -4.27
N TRP A 144 -9.60 -12.01 -4.61
CA TRP A 144 -8.66 -11.30 -5.47
C TRP A 144 -9.00 -11.35 -6.96
N GLU A 145 -9.96 -12.14 -7.37
CA GLU A 145 -10.36 -12.27 -8.76
C GLU A 145 -10.97 -10.97 -9.32
N LEU A 146 -10.88 -10.81 -10.64
CA LEU A 146 -11.46 -9.66 -11.32
C LEU A 146 -12.98 -9.67 -11.22
N VAL A 147 -13.54 -8.57 -10.77
CA VAL A 147 -14.99 -8.37 -10.73
C VAL A 147 -15.41 -7.63 -11.98
N HIS A 148 -16.27 -8.25 -12.78
CA HIS A 148 -16.91 -7.62 -13.93
C HIS A 148 -18.16 -6.86 -13.47
N ARG A 149 -18.23 -5.58 -13.82
CA ARG A 149 -19.33 -4.68 -13.43
C ARG A 149 -20.06 -4.11 -14.62
#